data_22c8818564fcdc95ab555725ede2bb1e
#
_entry.id   22c8818564fcdc95ab555725ede2bb1e
#
_cell.length_a   1.000
_cell.length_b   1.000
_cell.length_c   1.000
_cell.angle_alpha   90.00
_cell.angle_beta   90.00
_cell.angle_gamma   90.00
#
_symmetry.space_group_name_H-M   'P 1'
#
loop_
_entity.id
_entity.type
_entity.pdbx_description
1 polymer ?
#
loop_
_entity_poly.entity_id
_entity_poly.type
_entity_poly.pdbx_seq_one_letter_code
_entity_poly.pdbx_strand_id
1 'polypeptide(L)' 'MAQITPSGAIPVIALIAEAQRELDMRRQVYWSRVRAGQMRQADADQRIALMAAIVRRLTVTAAL' A
#
# COMPACT_ATOMS: atom_id res chain seq x y z
N MET A 1 19.05 -8.06 16.66
CA MET A 1 18.99 -6.74 17.29
C MET A 1 18.26 -5.78 16.40
N ALA A 2 17.30 -5.10 16.95
CA ALA A 2 16.54 -4.14 16.18
C ALA A 2 17.41 -2.92 15.91
N GLN A 3 17.43 -2.51 14.67
CA GLN A 3 18.08 -1.28 14.28
C GLN A 3 17.08 -0.16 14.25
N ILE A 4 17.35 0.89 15.01
CA ILE A 4 16.53 2.08 14.95
C ILE A 4 17.13 2.96 13.88
N THR A 5 16.40 3.09 12.78
CA THR A 5 16.81 3.93 11.67
C THR A 5 16.04 5.23 11.76
N PRO A 6 16.72 6.39 11.76
CA PRO A 6 16.01 7.67 11.68
C PRO A 6 15.13 7.69 10.43
N SER A 7 13.94 8.26 10.54
CA SER A 7 12.96 8.22 9.45
C SER A 7 13.54 8.79 8.15
N GLY A 8 14.43 9.77 8.23
CA GLY A 8 15.07 10.35 7.05
C GLY A 8 16.08 9.45 6.37
N ALA A 9 16.48 8.34 7.02
CA ALA A 9 17.49 7.43 6.48
C ALA A 9 16.87 6.21 5.78
N ILE A 10 15.55 6.07 5.79
CA ILE A 10 14.90 4.96 5.10
C ILE A 10 14.85 5.29 3.61
N PRO A 11 15.46 4.45 2.76
CA PRO A 11 15.45 4.73 1.32
C PRO A 11 14.04 4.60 0.74
N VAL A 12 13.75 5.40 -0.27
CA VAL A 12 12.42 5.40 -0.89
C VAL A 12 12.08 4.04 -1.49
N ILE A 13 13.06 3.29 -1.94
CA ILE A 13 12.81 1.95 -2.50
C ILE A 13 12.21 1.00 -1.45
N ALA A 14 12.62 1.15 -0.19
CA ALA A 14 12.05 0.35 0.89
C ALA A 14 10.60 0.76 1.17
N LEU A 15 10.30 2.05 1.06
CA LEU A 15 8.93 2.54 1.22
C LEU A 15 8.03 2.01 0.11
N ILE A 16 8.54 1.98 -1.12
CA ILE A 16 7.79 1.44 -2.26
C ILE A 16 7.48 -0.04 -2.03
N ALA A 17 8.47 -0.81 -1.60
CA ALA A 17 8.29 -2.24 -1.36
C ALA A 17 7.22 -2.50 -0.30
N GLU A 18 7.24 -1.73 0.78
CA GLU A 18 6.25 -1.89 1.84
C GLU A 18 4.86 -1.45 1.39
N ALA A 19 4.78 -0.34 0.67
CA ALA A 19 3.51 0.15 0.15
C ALA A 19 2.91 -0.83 -0.87
N GLN A 20 3.75 -1.44 -1.70
CA GLN A 20 3.30 -2.43 -2.67
C GLN A 20 2.76 -3.67 -1.96
N ARG A 21 3.41 -4.10 -0.90
CA ARG A 21 2.94 -5.24 -0.11
C ARG A 21 1.58 -4.95 0.50
N GLU A 22 1.40 -3.76 1.04
CA GLU A 22 0.12 -3.34 1.61
C GLU A 22 -0.97 -3.30 0.54
N LEU A 23 -0.64 -2.82 -0.65
CA LEU A 23 -1.59 -2.78 -1.76
C LEU A 23 -2.05 -4.18 -2.15
N ASP A 24 -1.11 -5.11 -2.27
CA ASP A 24 -1.43 -6.49 -2.64
C ASP A 24 -2.31 -7.15 -1.57
N MET A 25 -2.01 -6.91 -0.30
CA MET A 25 -2.79 -7.42 0.82
C MET A 25 -4.21 -6.86 0.80
N ARG A 26 -4.36 -5.55 0.54
CA ARG A 26 -5.69 -4.94 0.45
C ARG A 26 -6.52 -5.54 -0.66
N ARG A 27 -5.93 -5.79 -1.83
CA ARG A 27 -6.64 -6.43 -2.93
C ARG A 27 -7.18 -7.79 -2.52
N GLN A 28 -6.35 -8.62 -1.90
CA GLN A 28 -6.77 -9.94 -1.45
C GLN A 28 -7.85 -9.86 -0.38
N VAL A 29 -7.60 -9.11 0.69
CA VAL A 29 -8.47 -9.10 1.87
C VAL A 29 -9.78 -8.39 1.57
N TYR A 30 -9.74 -7.23 0.91
CA TYR A 30 -10.96 -6.45 0.72
C TYR A 30 -11.89 -7.09 -0.30
N TRP A 31 -11.36 -7.63 -1.39
CA TRP A 31 -12.21 -8.32 -2.36
C TRP A 31 -12.81 -9.59 -1.77
N SER A 32 -12.07 -10.28 -0.92
CA SER A 32 -12.61 -11.43 -0.20
C SER A 32 -13.78 -11.00 0.71
N ARG A 33 -13.62 -9.88 1.41
CA ARG A 33 -14.69 -9.35 2.26
C ARG A 33 -15.90 -8.91 1.45
N VAL A 34 -15.69 -8.33 0.29
CA VAL A 34 -16.79 -7.95 -0.61
C VAL A 34 -17.58 -9.19 -1.02
N ARG A 35 -16.90 -10.25 -1.44
CA ARG A 35 -17.56 -11.49 -1.83
C ARG A 35 -18.33 -12.13 -0.67
N ALA A 36 -17.83 -11.95 0.55
CA ALA A 36 -18.49 -12.48 1.74
C ALA A 36 -19.61 -11.57 2.27
N GLY A 37 -19.85 -10.43 1.64
CA GLY A 37 -20.88 -9.51 2.07
C GLY A 37 -20.46 -8.67 3.30
N GLN A 38 -19.20 -8.64 3.63
CA GLN A 38 -18.68 -7.94 4.82
C GLN A 38 -18.16 -6.54 4.51
N MET A 39 -18.12 -6.15 3.24
CA MET A 39 -17.60 -4.88 2.81
C MET A 39 -18.25 -4.48 1.50
N ARG A 40 -18.56 -3.19 1.34
CA ARG A 40 -19.14 -2.71 0.10
C ARG A 40 -18.06 -2.58 -0.96
N GLN A 41 -18.41 -2.89 -2.20
CA GLN A 41 -17.51 -2.81 -3.34
C GLN A 41 -16.88 -1.41 -3.47
N ALA A 42 -17.71 -0.38 -3.33
CA ALA A 42 -17.23 1.00 -3.47
C ALA A 42 -16.15 1.33 -2.44
N ASP A 43 -16.31 0.86 -1.20
CA ASP A 43 -15.33 1.09 -0.15
C ASP A 43 -14.03 0.36 -0.43
N ALA A 44 -14.12 -0.88 -0.89
CA ALA A 44 -12.94 -1.66 -1.26
C ALA A 44 -12.18 -0.97 -2.39
N ASP A 45 -12.89 -0.56 -3.44
CA ASP A 45 -12.29 0.10 -4.59
C ASP A 45 -11.58 1.39 -4.18
N GLN A 46 -12.21 2.19 -3.32
CA GLN A 46 -11.62 3.45 -2.88
C GLN A 46 -10.35 3.21 -2.08
N ARG A 47 -10.36 2.27 -1.14
CA ARG A 47 -9.20 2.00 -0.29
C ARG A 47 -8.04 1.42 -1.10
N ILE A 48 -8.34 0.59 -2.07
CA ILE A 48 -7.33 0.04 -2.97
C ILE A 48 -6.76 1.16 -3.86
N ALA A 49 -7.62 2.02 -4.40
CA ALA A 49 -7.18 3.13 -5.23
C ALA A 49 -6.28 4.10 -4.49
N LEU A 50 -6.60 4.39 -3.22
CA LEU A 50 -5.76 5.26 -2.39
C LEU A 50 -4.37 4.67 -2.21
N MET A 51 -4.28 3.37 -1.92
CA MET A 51 -2.99 2.73 -1.74
C MET A 51 -2.21 2.66 -3.04
N ALA A 52 -2.89 2.39 -4.15
CA ALA A 52 -2.27 2.39 -5.46
C ALA A 52 -1.70 3.76 -5.82
N ALA A 53 -2.40 4.83 -5.44
CA ALA A 53 -1.92 6.18 -5.66
C ALA A 53 -0.66 6.48 -4.83
N ILE A 54 -0.60 5.98 -3.61
CA ILE A 54 0.59 6.14 -2.76
C ILE A 54 1.80 5.44 -3.43
N VAL A 55 1.60 4.22 -3.90
CA VAL A 55 2.67 3.48 -4.60
C VAL A 55 3.15 4.27 -5.81
N ARG A 56 2.21 4.80 -6.59
CA ARG A 56 2.56 5.56 -7.81
C ARG A 56 3.38 6.81 -7.46
N ARG A 57 2.96 7.55 -6.44
CA ARG A 57 3.68 8.76 -6.03
C ARG A 57 5.07 8.46 -5.52
N LEU A 58 5.22 7.40 -4.74
CA LEU A 58 6.53 6.99 -4.26
C LEU A 58 7.42 6.56 -5.43
N THR A 59 6.86 5.85 -6.40
CA THR A 59 7.61 5.39 -7.58
C THR A 59 8.10 6.56 -8.42
N VAL A 60 7.24 7.56 -8.63
CA VAL A 60 7.63 8.77 -9.34
C VAL A 60 8.74 9.51 -8.59
N THR A 61 8.62 9.63 -7.28
CA THR A 61 9.64 10.27 -6.45
C THR A 61 10.97 9.57 -6.58
N ALA A 62 10.97 8.23 -6.59
CA ALA A 62 12.20 7.46 -6.73
C ALA A 62 12.87 7.65 -8.09
N ALA A 63 12.09 7.96 -9.12
CA ALA A 63 12.61 8.17 -10.47
C ALA A 63 13.22 9.57 -10.67
N LEU A 64 12.98 10.48 -9.75
CA LEU A 64 13.57 11.82 -9.82
C LEU A 64 14.98 11.81 -9.26
#